data_16934e6f6afcb04ed2432f10ea35757d
#
_entry.id   16934e6f6afcb04ed2432f10ea35757d
#
_cell.length_a   1.000
_cell.length_b   1.000
_cell.length_c   1.000
_cell.angle_alpha   90.00
_cell.angle_beta   90.00
_cell.angle_gamma   90.00
#
_symmetry.space_group_name_H-M   'P 1'
#
loop_
_entity.id
_entity.type
_entity.pdbx_description
1 polymer ?
#
loop_
_entity_poly.entity_id
_entity_poly.type
_entity_poly.pdbx_seq_one_letter_code
_entity_poly.pdbx_strand_id
1 'polypeptide(L)'
;MTYSVQFAGAAARQYRKLDAFAKRQIDNYIAEYLEGTTNPREYGRPLKGRLVGFWRYQIGDYRLIADIQGNIFTILVMKVGHR
;
A
#
# COMPACT_ATOMS: atom_id res chain seq x y z
N MET A 1 10.30 -9.66 -13.10
CA MET A 1 9.21 -10.24 -12.29
C MET A 1 8.36 -9.14 -11.74
N THR A 2 7.08 -9.36 -11.60
CA THR A 2 6.12 -8.34 -11.20
C THR A 2 5.65 -8.58 -9.77
N TYR A 3 5.29 -7.49 -9.09
CA TYR A 3 4.81 -7.53 -7.73
C TYR A 3 3.29 -7.69 -7.69
N SER A 4 2.80 -8.34 -6.66
CA SER A 4 1.38 -8.36 -6.34
C SER A 4 1.14 -7.62 -5.02
N VAL A 5 -0.07 -7.11 -4.84
CA VAL A 5 -0.45 -6.39 -3.63
C VAL A 5 -1.31 -7.30 -2.76
N GLN A 6 -0.98 -7.37 -1.48
CA GLN A 6 -1.75 -8.11 -0.50
C GLN A 6 -1.96 -7.24 0.73
N PHE A 7 -3.04 -7.48 1.45
CA PHE A 7 -3.35 -6.75 2.69
C PHE A 7 -3.16 -7.67 3.88
N ALA A 8 -2.38 -7.23 4.85
CA ALA A 8 -2.33 -7.90 6.15
C ALA A 8 -3.70 -7.78 6.83
N GLY A 9 -3.99 -8.67 7.79
CA GLY A 9 -5.31 -8.73 8.43
C GLY A 9 -5.79 -7.41 8.99
N ALA A 10 -4.93 -6.67 9.70
CA ALA A 10 -5.29 -5.37 10.26
C ALA A 10 -5.61 -4.36 9.17
N ALA A 11 -4.80 -4.33 8.10
CA ALA A 11 -5.03 -3.42 6.98
C ALA A 11 -6.32 -3.76 6.24
N ALA A 12 -6.61 -5.05 6.06
CA ALA A 12 -7.85 -5.48 5.43
C ALA A 12 -9.07 -5.02 6.22
N ARG A 13 -9.00 -5.11 7.56
CA ARG A 13 -10.08 -4.62 8.42
C ARG A 13 -10.27 -3.12 8.31
N GLN A 14 -9.18 -2.37 8.28
CA GLN A 14 -9.23 -0.91 8.12
C GLN A 14 -9.82 -0.52 6.77
N TYR A 15 -9.42 -1.22 5.72
CA TYR A 15 -9.93 -0.98 4.38
C TYR A 15 -11.44 -1.21 4.31
N ARG A 16 -11.92 -2.30 4.91
CA ARG A 16 -13.36 -2.63 4.86
C ARG A 16 -14.24 -1.59 5.53
N LYS A 17 -13.70 -0.80 6.46
CA LYS A 17 -14.43 0.26 7.17
C LYS A 17 -14.53 1.55 6.38
N LEU A 18 -13.82 1.68 5.27
CA LEU A 18 -13.86 2.89 4.46
C LEU A 18 -15.16 2.96 3.66
N ASP A 19 -15.55 4.18 3.28
CA ASP A 19 -16.69 4.35 2.40
C ASP A 19 -16.32 3.93 0.96
N ALA A 20 -17.34 3.87 0.10
CA ALA A 20 -17.16 3.41 -1.27
C ALA A 20 -16.21 4.30 -2.07
N PHE A 21 -16.26 5.60 -1.83
CA PHE A 21 -15.39 6.55 -2.54
C PHE A 21 -13.92 6.31 -2.20
N ALA A 22 -13.62 6.19 -0.90
CA ALA A 22 -12.26 5.94 -0.45
C ALA A 22 -11.73 4.60 -0.96
N LYS A 23 -12.55 3.56 -0.90
CA LYS A 23 -12.19 2.25 -1.44
C LYS A 23 -11.84 2.34 -2.91
N ARG A 24 -12.65 3.07 -3.68
CA ARG A 24 -12.42 3.21 -5.12
C ARG A 24 -11.11 3.93 -5.41
N GLN A 25 -10.80 4.99 -4.65
CA GLN A 25 -9.54 5.69 -4.81
C GLN A 25 -8.35 4.75 -4.57
N ILE A 26 -8.41 3.97 -3.51
CA ILE A 26 -7.34 3.05 -3.16
C ILE A 26 -7.23 1.94 -4.21
N ASP A 27 -8.36 1.37 -4.60
CA ASP A 27 -8.39 0.30 -5.60
C ASP A 27 -7.80 0.75 -6.93
N ASN A 28 -8.18 1.96 -7.37
CA ASN A 28 -7.67 2.50 -8.63
C ASN A 28 -6.17 2.74 -8.58
N TYR A 29 -5.68 3.27 -7.46
CA TYR A 29 -4.25 3.50 -7.29
C TYR A 29 -3.48 2.18 -7.33
N ILE A 30 -3.96 1.19 -6.60
CA ILE A 30 -3.32 -0.13 -6.58
C ILE A 30 -3.31 -0.75 -7.98
N ALA A 31 -4.44 -0.72 -8.66
CA ALA A 31 -4.54 -1.30 -10.00
C ALA A 31 -3.65 -0.59 -11.02
N GLU A 32 -3.54 0.74 -10.91
CA GLU A 32 -2.82 1.52 -11.90
C GLU A 32 -1.31 1.56 -11.65
N TYR A 33 -0.89 1.62 -10.39
CA TYR A 33 0.52 1.89 -10.07
C TYR A 33 1.24 0.75 -9.37
N LEU A 34 0.56 -0.09 -8.64
CA LEU A 34 1.21 -1.07 -7.77
C LEU A 34 1.07 -2.51 -8.25
N GLU A 35 -0.15 -2.95 -8.60
CA GLU A 35 -0.35 -4.32 -9.04
C GLU A 35 0.34 -4.56 -10.36
N GLY A 36 1.22 -5.54 -10.39
CA GLY A 36 1.98 -5.85 -11.60
C GLY A 36 3.19 -4.96 -11.84
N THR A 37 3.52 -4.06 -10.93
CA THR A 37 4.70 -3.20 -11.09
C THR A 37 5.99 -4.01 -11.04
N THR A 38 7.00 -3.56 -11.77
CA THR A 38 8.35 -4.11 -11.66
C THR A 38 9.20 -3.34 -10.64
N ASN A 39 8.75 -2.15 -10.24
CA ASN A 39 9.46 -1.29 -9.29
C ASN A 39 8.50 -0.67 -8.28
N PRO A 40 8.27 -1.34 -7.16
CA PRO A 40 7.32 -0.83 -6.16
C PRO A 40 7.79 0.44 -5.46
N ARG A 41 9.05 0.81 -5.60
CA ARG A 41 9.59 2.03 -4.99
C ARG A 41 9.62 3.21 -5.95
N GLU A 42 9.03 3.08 -7.11
CA GLU A 42 8.92 4.19 -8.07
C GLU A 42 7.99 5.28 -7.54
N TYR A 43 6.98 4.90 -6.78
CA TYR A 43 6.03 5.82 -6.17
C TYR A 43 6.16 5.73 -4.66
N GLY A 44 5.61 6.73 -3.96
CA GLY A 44 5.64 6.74 -2.51
C GLY A 44 6.97 7.21 -1.94
N ARG A 45 7.15 6.97 -0.65
CA ARG A 45 8.34 7.41 0.07
C ARG A 45 8.71 6.44 1.18
N PRO A 46 10.00 6.35 1.53
CA PRO A 46 10.42 5.55 2.68
C PRO A 46 10.00 6.22 3.98
N LEU A 47 9.73 5.41 4.99
CA LEU A 47 9.43 5.90 6.32
C LEU A 47 10.69 5.94 7.16
N LYS A 48 10.66 6.75 8.22
CA LYS A 48 11.78 6.99 9.13
C LYS A 48 11.39 6.58 10.55
N GLY A 49 12.39 6.61 11.45
CA GLY A 49 12.16 6.33 12.85
C GLY A 49 11.78 4.88 13.07
N ARG A 50 10.72 4.66 13.87
CA ARG A 50 10.27 3.32 14.22
C ARG A 50 9.81 2.51 13.03
N LEU A 51 9.44 3.18 11.95
CA LEU A 51 8.88 2.54 10.76
C LEU A 51 9.92 2.45 9.64
N VAL A 52 11.20 2.62 9.96
CA VAL A 52 12.27 2.49 8.97
C VAL A 52 12.19 1.10 8.33
N GLY A 53 12.31 1.05 7.01
CA GLY A 53 12.17 -0.18 6.25
C GLY A 53 10.80 -0.36 5.63
N PHE A 54 9.80 0.39 6.09
CA PHE A 54 8.48 0.40 5.46
C PHE A 54 8.37 1.51 4.44
N TRP A 55 7.35 1.41 3.61
CA TRP A 55 7.14 2.34 2.49
C TRP A 55 5.74 2.92 2.59
N ARG A 56 5.58 4.20 2.23
CA ARG A 56 4.29 4.87 2.31
C ARG A 56 3.83 5.28 0.92
N TYR A 57 2.57 4.96 0.61
CA TYR A 57 1.89 5.45 -0.59
C TYR A 57 0.79 6.40 -0.15
N GLN A 58 0.80 7.63 -0.69
CA GLN A 58 -0.23 8.63 -0.40
C GLN A 58 -1.30 8.55 -1.49
N ILE A 59 -2.55 8.37 -1.10
CA ILE A 59 -3.68 8.24 -2.03
C ILE A 59 -4.78 9.20 -1.55
N GLY A 60 -4.82 10.41 -2.12
CA GLY A 60 -5.73 11.44 -1.63
C GLY A 60 -5.46 11.74 -0.16
N ASP A 61 -6.48 11.61 0.68
CA ASP A 61 -6.36 11.82 2.13
C ASP A 61 -5.94 10.56 2.88
N TYR A 62 -5.75 9.45 2.18
CA TYR A 62 -5.39 8.18 2.79
C TYR A 62 -3.95 7.83 2.51
N ARG A 63 -3.40 6.95 3.35
CA ARG A 63 -2.05 6.46 3.14
C ARG A 63 -2.00 4.97 3.43
N LEU A 64 -1.22 4.28 2.61
CA LEU A 64 -0.92 2.87 2.82
C LEU A 64 0.50 2.76 3.35
N ILE A 65 0.66 2.01 4.43
CA ILE A 65 1.99 1.66 4.93
C ILE A 65 2.23 0.22 4.50
N ALA A 66 3.31 -0.01 3.76
CA ALA A 66 3.56 -1.30 3.15
C ALA A 66 4.95 -1.81 3.49
N ASP A 67 5.05 -3.13 3.55
CA ASP A 67 6.30 -3.85 3.61
C ASP A 67 6.55 -4.42 2.22
N ILE A 68 7.60 -3.96 1.56
CA ILE A 68 7.94 -4.42 0.22
C ILE A 68 8.86 -5.63 0.36
N GLN A 69 8.32 -6.78 0.04
CA GLN A 69 8.99 -8.07 0.22
C GLN A 69 9.54 -8.53 -1.13
N GLY A 70 10.78 -8.11 -1.43
CA GLY A 70 11.39 -8.35 -2.73
C GLY A 70 11.62 -9.82 -3.05
N ASN A 71 11.89 -10.63 -2.02
CA ASN A 71 12.16 -12.04 -2.21
C ASN A 71 10.93 -12.84 -2.68
N ILE A 72 9.74 -12.32 -2.47
CA ILE A 72 8.50 -12.97 -2.93
C ILE A 72 7.65 -12.05 -3.79
N PHE A 73 8.22 -10.95 -4.26
CA PHE A 73 7.57 -10.00 -5.17
C PHE A 73 6.19 -9.57 -4.68
N THR A 74 6.12 -9.18 -3.41
CA THR A 74 4.87 -8.81 -2.76
C THR A 74 4.99 -7.43 -2.12
N ILE A 75 3.94 -6.61 -2.32
CA ILE A 75 3.74 -5.37 -1.58
C ILE A 75 2.69 -5.69 -0.53
N LEU A 76 3.12 -5.89 0.71
CA LEU A 76 2.20 -6.25 1.80
C LEU A 76 1.75 -4.97 2.50
N VAL A 77 0.48 -4.61 2.32
CA VAL A 77 -0.10 -3.44 2.98
C VAL A 77 -0.36 -3.78 4.44
N MET A 78 0.35 -3.10 5.32
CA MET A 78 0.29 -3.34 6.77
C MET A 78 -0.73 -2.46 7.45
N LYS A 79 -0.98 -1.27 6.92
CA LYS A 79 -1.87 -0.30 7.55
C LYS A 79 -2.49 0.59 6.50
N VAL A 80 -3.78 0.88 6.68
CA VAL A 80 -4.51 1.89 5.91
C VAL A 80 -4.89 2.98 6.89
N GLY A 81 -4.35 4.18 6.68
CA GLY A 81 -4.58 5.30 7.58
C GLY A 81 -5.16 6.50 6.86
N HIS A 82 -5.79 7.38 7.64
CA HIS A 82 -6.25 8.67 7.16
C HIS A 82 -5.21 9.72 7.55
N ARG A 83 -5.03 10.68 6.68
CA ARG A 83 -4.07 11.77 6.92
C ARG A 83 -4.48 12.70 8.05
#